data_0744fcf470c88395d43e49e23dff3521
#
_entry.id   0744fcf470c88395d43e49e23dff3521
#
_cell.length_a   1.000
_cell.length_b   1.000
_cell.length_c   1.000
_cell.angle_alpha   90.00
_cell.angle_beta   90.00
_cell.angle_gamma   90.00
#
_symmetry.space_group_name_H-M   'P 1'
#
loop_
_entity.id
_entity.type
_entity.pdbx_description
1 polymer ?
#
loop_
_entity_poly.entity_id
_entity_poly.type
_entity_poly.pdbx_seq_one_letter_code
_entity_poly.pdbx_strand_id
1 'polypeptide(L)'
;MEIELWWLLVLPLMFVVGWISANWDRKQQKDFKDEASNDFEQIILFLSDEKITEASKLLLNAAKKDPNSYLLQLSLGVLYRKSGLIDRAIEVHASLLLVKDLSKKYKDWVVFELAKDYLEAGLYDRAYLSLELLEKTRFVEDSLQLRLSLAQRLRNWPQAINLAEKLEKKNKISLQHIKIHFLCELAEKGDQSAKEKVKELSFDHPRVRALDSESYEPNFSKNSFVCNVCDAKFSDHFWRCHVCNTWDSAN
;
A
#
# COMPACT_ATOMS: atom_id res chain seq x y z
N MET A 1 -46.58 -50.94 31.23
CA MET A 1 -45.76 -49.69 31.15
C MET A 1 -46.75 -48.56 31.10
N GLU A 2 -47.00 -47.95 32.26
CA GLU A 2 -47.83 -46.76 32.36
C GLU A 2 -46.98 -45.60 31.89
N ILE A 3 -47.28 -45.09 30.70
CA ILE A 3 -46.69 -43.81 30.23
C ILE A 3 -47.37 -42.76 31.07
N GLU A 4 -46.68 -42.23 32.04
CA GLU A 4 -47.17 -41.17 32.90
C GLU A 4 -47.55 -39.96 32.06
N LEU A 5 -48.81 -39.53 32.13
CA LEU A 5 -49.44 -38.52 31.25
C LEU A 5 -48.72 -37.17 31.29
N TRP A 6 -47.89 -36.92 32.30
CA TRP A 6 -47.13 -35.69 32.45
C TRP A 6 -46.00 -35.51 31.38
N TRP A 7 -45.47 -36.62 30.79
CA TRP A 7 -44.52 -36.53 29.68
C TRP A 7 -45.12 -35.86 28.46
N LEU A 8 -46.44 -35.95 28.23
CA LEU A 8 -47.14 -35.26 27.17
C LEU A 8 -47.15 -33.73 27.33
N LEU A 9 -46.98 -33.24 28.57
CA LEU A 9 -46.87 -31.80 28.83
C LEU A 9 -45.42 -31.30 28.71
N VAL A 10 -44.43 -32.13 28.96
CA VAL A 10 -42.99 -31.77 28.84
C VAL A 10 -42.58 -31.51 27.39
N LEU A 11 -43.08 -32.31 26.46
CA LEU A 11 -42.73 -32.15 25.02
C LEU A 11 -43.13 -30.79 24.45
N PRO A 12 -44.37 -30.28 24.58
CA PRO A 12 -44.73 -28.95 24.09
C PRO A 12 -43.99 -27.84 24.85
N LEU A 13 -43.69 -28.01 26.15
CA LEU A 13 -42.93 -27.03 26.93
C LEU A 13 -41.50 -26.89 26.44
N MET A 14 -40.82 -28.02 26.16
CA MET A 14 -39.49 -28.04 25.56
C MET A 14 -39.49 -27.42 24.18
N PHE A 15 -40.54 -27.67 23.36
CA PHE A 15 -40.69 -27.05 22.07
C PHE A 15 -40.85 -25.53 22.16
N VAL A 16 -41.67 -25.02 23.09
CA VAL A 16 -41.88 -23.60 23.31
C VAL A 16 -40.56 -22.93 23.78
N VAL A 17 -39.84 -23.54 24.72
CA VAL A 17 -38.56 -23.02 25.21
C VAL A 17 -37.53 -22.98 24.08
N GLY A 18 -37.43 -24.04 23.28
CA GLY A 18 -36.55 -24.11 22.11
C GLY A 18 -36.93 -23.08 21.03
N TRP A 19 -38.22 -22.88 20.78
CA TRP A 19 -38.71 -21.87 19.83
C TRP A 19 -38.42 -20.42 20.28
N ILE A 20 -38.64 -20.13 21.58
CA ILE A 20 -38.33 -18.82 22.19
C ILE A 20 -36.83 -18.56 22.11
N SER A 21 -36.00 -19.52 22.49
CA SER A 21 -34.53 -19.42 22.37
C SER A 21 -34.05 -19.17 20.95
N ALA A 22 -34.55 -19.95 20.03
CA ALA A 22 -34.21 -19.80 18.59
C ALA A 22 -34.71 -18.49 17.97
N ASN A 23 -35.86 -17.97 18.49
CA ASN A 23 -36.39 -16.71 17.99
C ASN A 23 -35.62 -15.51 18.59
N TRP A 24 -35.18 -15.62 19.85
CA TRP A 24 -34.32 -14.62 20.50
C TRP A 24 -32.96 -14.53 19.80
N ASP A 25 -32.34 -15.67 19.53
CA ASP A 25 -31.05 -15.74 18.82
C ASP A 25 -31.14 -15.12 17.41
N ARG A 26 -32.23 -15.40 16.68
CA ARG A 26 -32.49 -14.78 15.36
C ARG A 26 -32.70 -13.27 15.45
N LYS A 27 -33.38 -12.78 16.48
CA LYS A 27 -33.60 -11.33 16.69
C LYS A 27 -32.27 -10.65 17.01
N GLN A 28 -31.47 -11.24 17.91
CA GLN A 28 -30.15 -10.71 18.29
C GLN A 28 -29.18 -10.66 17.09
N GLN A 29 -29.19 -11.70 16.23
CA GLN A 29 -28.39 -11.70 15.00
C GLN A 29 -28.84 -10.65 13.98
N LYS A 30 -30.16 -10.37 13.90
CA LYS A 30 -30.70 -9.35 13.01
C LYS A 30 -30.34 -7.95 13.52
N ASP A 31 -30.57 -7.68 14.81
CA ASP A 31 -30.22 -6.39 15.42
C ASP A 31 -28.69 -6.10 15.29
N PHE A 32 -27.85 -7.13 15.46
CA PHE A 32 -26.40 -7.02 15.25
C PHE A 32 -26.02 -6.71 13.79
N LYS A 33 -26.70 -7.34 12.81
CA LYS A 33 -26.47 -7.05 11.37
C LYS A 33 -26.91 -5.64 11.00
N ASP A 34 -28.04 -5.19 11.51
CA ASP A 34 -28.57 -3.86 11.22
C ASP A 34 -27.68 -2.77 11.84
N GLU A 35 -27.18 -2.99 13.08
CA GLU A 35 -26.21 -2.10 13.73
C GLU A 35 -24.85 -2.08 12.98
N ALA A 36 -24.34 -3.24 12.59
CA ALA A 36 -23.10 -3.33 11.81
C ALA A 36 -23.23 -2.63 10.44
N SER A 37 -24.39 -2.76 9.78
CA SER A 37 -24.65 -2.07 8.52
C SER A 37 -24.62 -0.55 8.68
N ASN A 38 -25.22 -0.03 9.76
CA ASN A 38 -25.22 1.40 10.05
C ASN A 38 -23.83 1.92 10.40
N ASP A 39 -23.05 1.16 11.18
CA ASP A 39 -21.65 1.51 11.50
C ASP A 39 -20.82 1.58 10.20
N PHE A 40 -21.00 0.65 9.24
CA PHE A 40 -20.30 0.67 7.95
C PHE A 40 -20.70 1.86 7.09
N GLU A 41 -21.99 2.21 7.01
CA GLU A 41 -22.45 3.39 6.29
C GLU A 41 -21.82 4.67 6.84
N GLN A 42 -21.77 4.81 8.14
CA GLN A 42 -21.12 5.96 8.80
C GLN A 42 -19.61 5.99 8.54
N ILE A 43 -18.93 4.84 8.57
CA ILE A 43 -17.49 4.76 8.23
C ILE A 43 -17.26 5.25 6.80
N ILE A 44 -18.10 4.82 5.83
CA ILE A 44 -17.99 5.26 4.44
C ILE A 44 -18.21 6.77 4.31
N LEU A 45 -19.21 7.32 5.00
CA LEU A 45 -19.49 8.77 5.01
C LEU A 45 -18.29 9.56 5.58
N PHE A 46 -17.73 9.12 6.70
CA PHE A 46 -16.56 9.78 7.27
C PHE A 46 -15.32 9.69 6.38
N LEU A 47 -15.14 8.57 5.66
CA LEU A 47 -14.06 8.45 4.69
C LEU A 47 -14.26 9.37 3.48
N SER A 48 -15.51 9.55 3.04
CA SER A 48 -15.84 10.46 1.95
C SER A 48 -15.63 11.93 2.33
N ASP A 49 -15.85 12.27 3.61
CA ASP A 49 -15.61 13.60 4.19
C ASP A 49 -14.15 13.82 4.65
N GLU A 50 -13.23 12.88 4.35
CA GLU A 50 -11.84 12.89 4.79
C GLU A 50 -11.65 12.91 6.32
N LYS A 51 -12.69 12.56 7.10
CA LYS A 51 -12.67 12.48 8.56
C LYS A 51 -12.11 11.13 9.02
N ILE A 52 -10.81 10.90 8.73
CA ILE A 52 -10.15 9.61 8.94
C ILE A 52 -10.11 9.22 10.42
N THR A 53 -10.00 10.20 11.32
CA THR A 53 -9.95 9.97 12.78
C THR A 53 -11.27 9.40 13.30
N GLU A 54 -12.40 9.94 12.85
CA GLU A 54 -13.74 9.48 13.21
C GLU A 54 -14.01 8.08 12.65
N ALA A 55 -13.69 7.88 11.37
CA ALA A 55 -13.79 6.57 10.73
C ALA A 55 -12.98 5.51 11.49
N SER A 56 -11.75 5.84 11.94
CA SER A 56 -10.91 4.89 12.67
C SER A 56 -11.46 4.53 14.05
N LYS A 57 -12.14 5.47 14.75
CA LYS A 57 -12.82 5.19 16.03
C LYS A 57 -13.99 4.23 15.86
N LEU A 58 -14.83 4.44 14.85
CA LEU A 58 -15.95 3.54 14.55
C LEU A 58 -15.44 2.15 14.14
N LEU A 59 -14.42 2.09 13.29
CA LEU A 59 -13.85 0.83 12.86
C LEU A 59 -13.19 0.07 14.00
N LEU A 60 -12.55 0.78 14.95
CA LEU A 60 -12.02 0.18 16.18
C LEU A 60 -13.13 -0.44 17.03
N ASN A 61 -14.27 0.24 17.17
CA ASN A 61 -15.40 -0.30 17.90
C ASN A 61 -15.98 -1.55 17.21
N ALA A 62 -16.12 -1.52 15.89
CA ALA A 62 -16.54 -2.68 15.12
C ALA A 62 -15.56 -3.85 15.25
N ALA A 63 -14.25 -3.61 15.20
CA ALA A 63 -13.22 -4.63 15.38
C ALA A 63 -13.20 -5.21 16.81
N LYS A 64 -13.58 -4.44 17.82
CA LYS A 64 -13.76 -4.95 19.20
C LYS A 64 -15.00 -5.83 19.34
N LYS A 65 -16.09 -5.52 18.62
CA LYS A 65 -17.31 -6.35 18.59
C LYS A 65 -17.08 -7.68 17.88
N ASP A 66 -16.27 -7.69 16.81
CA ASP A 66 -15.88 -8.90 16.06
C ASP A 66 -14.36 -9.02 15.94
N PRO A 67 -13.67 -9.53 16.96
CA PRO A 67 -12.21 -9.70 16.96
C PRO A 67 -11.72 -10.72 15.94
N ASN A 68 -12.58 -11.60 15.42
CA ASN A 68 -12.22 -12.62 14.45
C ASN A 68 -12.30 -12.13 13.01
N SER A 69 -12.81 -10.93 12.77
CA SER A 69 -12.86 -10.32 11.45
C SER A 69 -11.51 -9.76 11.06
N TYR A 70 -10.73 -10.55 10.33
CA TYR A 70 -9.42 -10.11 9.80
C TYR A 70 -9.53 -8.88 8.89
N LEU A 71 -10.65 -8.74 8.18
CA LEU A 71 -10.89 -7.60 7.30
C LEU A 71 -11.03 -6.29 8.09
N LEU A 72 -11.76 -6.31 9.22
CA LEU A 72 -11.91 -5.14 10.09
C LEU A 72 -10.55 -4.71 10.67
N GLN A 73 -9.76 -5.66 11.15
CA GLN A 73 -8.43 -5.38 11.69
C GLN A 73 -7.47 -4.88 10.61
N LEU A 74 -7.47 -5.49 9.41
CA LEU A 74 -6.67 -5.03 8.28
C LEU A 74 -7.03 -3.59 7.90
N SER A 75 -8.33 -3.29 7.81
CA SER A 75 -8.82 -1.95 7.49
C SER A 75 -8.47 -0.93 8.58
N LEU A 76 -8.53 -1.33 9.85
CA LEU A 76 -8.13 -0.49 10.98
C LEU A 76 -6.65 -0.12 10.91
N GLY A 77 -5.76 -1.07 10.59
CA GLY A 77 -4.34 -0.79 10.39
C GLY A 77 -4.11 0.21 9.25
N VAL A 78 -4.82 0.05 8.12
CA VAL A 78 -4.76 1.02 7.00
C VAL A 78 -5.20 2.43 7.45
N LEU A 79 -6.27 2.55 8.24
CA LEU A 79 -6.72 3.85 8.76
C LEU A 79 -5.75 4.44 9.76
N TYR A 80 -5.12 3.64 10.62
CA TYR A 80 -4.06 4.11 11.51
C TYR A 80 -2.88 4.70 10.72
N ARG A 81 -2.42 4.03 9.66
CA ARG A 81 -1.38 4.58 8.78
C ARG A 81 -1.79 5.91 8.17
N LYS A 82 -3.01 5.99 7.61
CA LYS A 82 -3.54 7.24 7.05
C LYS A 82 -3.69 8.37 8.07
N SER A 83 -3.90 8.02 9.34
CA SER A 83 -3.97 8.98 10.45
C SER A 83 -2.58 9.35 11.01
N GLY A 84 -1.48 8.83 10.44
CA GLY A 84 -0.13 9.06 10.95
C GLY A 84 0.23 8.22 12.18
N LEU A 85 -0.63 7.31 12.63
CA LEU A 85 -0.40 6.41 13.76
C LEU A 85 0.32 5.13 13.31
N ILE A 86 1.53 5.31 12.75
CA ILE A 86 2.26 4.26 12.03
C ILE A 86 2.59 3.06 12.94
N ASP A 87 3.03 3.31 14.17
CA ASP A 87 3.36 2.24 15.12
C ASP A 87 2.16 1.32 15.39
N ARG A 88 0.96 1.92 15.54
CA ARG A 88 -0.29 1.15 15.72
C ARG A 88 -0.67 0.37 14.46
N ALA A 89 -0.43 0.92 13.28
CA ALA A 89 -0.67 0.21 12.03
C ALA A 89 0.22 -1.04 11.94
N ILE A 90 1.51 -0.89 12.23
CA ILE A 90 2.49 -1.99 12.27
C ILE A 90 2.04 -3.05 13.29
N GLU A 91 1.67 -2.65 14.50
CA GLU A 91 1.23 -3.57 15.56
C GLU A 91 0.02 -4.41 15.11
N VAL A 92 -1.01 -3.77 14.57
CA VAL A 92 -2.22 -4.44 14.09
C VAL A 92 -1.91 -5.40 12.94
N HIS A 93 -1.19 -4.94 11.91
CA HIS A 93 -0.87 -5.81 10.77
C HIS A 93 0.09 -6.94 11.14
N ALA A 94 1.08 -6.69 12.01
CA ALA A 94 1.99 -7.74 12.48
C ALA A 94 1.26 -8.81 13.31
N SER A 95 0.30 -8.41 14.17
CA SER A 95 -0.49 -9.34 14.97
C SER A 95 -1.33 -10.27 14.10
N LEU A 96 -1.85 -9.78 12.95
CA LEU A 96 -2.60 -10.61 12.02
C LEU A 96 -1.77 -11.74 11.41
N LEU A 97 -0.46 -11.55 11.21
CA LEU A 97 0.41 -12.61 10.69
C LEU A 97 0.62 -13.76 11.68
N LEU A 98 0.35 -13.55 12.98
CA LEU A 98 0.44 -14.58 14.02
C LEU A 98 -0.79 -15.50 14.06
N VAL A 99 -1.86 -15.14 13.37
CA VAL A 99 -3.11 -15.94 13.32
C VAL A 99 -2.88 -17.21 12.53
N LYS A 100 -3.07 -18.37 13.17
CA LYS A 100 -2.76 -19.69 12.58
C LYS A 100 -3.60 -19.99 11.35
N ASP A 101 -4.89 -19.69 11.38
CA ASP A 101 -5.86 -20.07 10.35
C ASP A 101 -6.08 -18.99 9.28
N LEU A 102 -5.22 -17.98 9.23
CA LEU A 102 -5.29 -16.95 8.21
C LEU A 102 -4.97 -17.54 6.84
N SER A 103 -5.91 -17.45 5.90
CA SER A 103 -5.70 -17.97 4.54
C SER A 103 -4.54 -17.27 3.84
N LYS A 104 -3.86 -17.98 2.91
CA LYS A 104 -2.72 -17.44 2.16
C LYS A 104 -3.05 -16.10 1.49
N LYS A 105 -4.25 -15.96 0.91
CA LYS A 105 -4.72 -14.73 0.27
C LYS A 105 -4.71 -13.54 1.21
N TYR A 106 -5.14 -13.72 2.46
CA TYR A 106 -5.13 -12.66 3.46
C TYR A 106 -3.72 -12.41 4.01
N LYS A 107 -2.90 -13.46 4.18
CA LYS A 107 -1.49 -13.30 4.57
C LYS A 107 -0.73 -12.43 3.58
N ASP A 108 -0.88 -12.69 2.28
CA ASP A 108 -0.25 -11.88 1.23
C ASP A 108 -0.70 -10.41 1.31
N TRP A 109 -2.00 -10.17 1.59
CA TRP A 109 -2.51 -8.81 1.74
C TRP A 109 -1.95 -8.12 2.98
N VAL A 110 -1.95 -8.80 4.13
CA VAL A 110 -1.36 -8.26 5.37
C VAL A 110 0.11 -7.92 5.19
N VAL A 111 0.89 -8.80 4.54
CA VAL A 111 2.31 -8.53 4.23
C VAL A 111 2.46 -7.29 3.36
N PHE A 112 1.58 -7.10 2.38
CA PHE A 112 1.59 -5.92 1.52
C PHE A 112 1.28 -4.63 2.28
N GLU A 113 0.25 -4.62 3.15
CA GLU A 113 -0.07 -3.45 3.97
C GLU A 113 1.02 -3.17 5.02
N LEU A 114 1.59 -4.22 5.64
CA LEU A 114 2.70 -4.08 6.58
C LEU A 114 3.97 -3.51 5.92
N ALA A 115 4.23 -3.90 4.67
CA ALA A 115 5.33 -3.30 3.90
C ALA A 115 5.13 -1.79 3.68
N LYS A 116 3.90 -1.34 3.43
CA LYS A 116 3.57 0.09 3.33
C LYS A 116 3.72 0.81 4.67
N ASP A 117 3.34 0.16 5.77
CA ASP A 117 3.58 0.73 7.11
C ASP A 117 5.08 0.92 7.36
N TYR A 118 5.90 -0.06 7.02
CA TYR A 118 7.35 0.04 7.14
C TYR A 118 7.95 1.15 6.26
N LEU A 119 7.40 1.38 5.06
CA LEU A 119 7.81 2.48 4.19
C LEU A 119 7.52 3.84 4.84
N GLU A 120 6.33 4.01 5.41
CA GLU A 120 5.95 5.24 6.11
C GLU A 120 6.74 5.44 7.42
N ALA A 121 7.10 4.35 8.11
CA ALA A 121 7.96 4.38 9.28
C ALA A 121 9.44 4.65 8.96
N GLY A 122 9.85 4.66 7.67
CA GLY A 122 11.25 4.76 7.27
C GLY A 122 12.07 3.49 7.50
N LEU A 123 11.42 2.36 7.82
CA LEU A 123 12.05 1.06 8.03
C LEU A 123 12.26 0.33 6.68
N TYR A 124 13.11 0.91 5.84
CA TYR A 124 13.24 0.54 4.43
C TYR A 124 13.70 -0.89 4.20
N ASP A 125 14.58 -1.41 5.03
CA ASP A 125 15.05 -2.80 4.92
C ASP A 125 13.91 -3.80 5.17
N ARG A 126 13.09 -3.55 6.19
CA ARG A 126 11.92 -4.38 6.50
C ARG A 126 10.86 -4.29 5.40
N ALA A 127 10.63 -3.09 4.87
CA ALA A 127 9.73 -2.88 3.75
C ALA A 127 10.17 -3.67 2.53
N TYR A 128 11.46 -3.58 2.18
CA TYR A 128 12.03 -4.29 1.04
C TYR A 128 11.85 -5.80 1.15
N LEU A 129 12.23 -6.38 2.29
CA LEU A 129 12.09 -7.83 2.54
C LEU A 129 10.62 -8.28 2.48
N SER A 130 9.71 -7.51 3.07
CA SER A 130 8.27 -7.81 3.01
C SER A 130 7.73 -7.78 1.58
N LEU A 131 8.14 -6.80 0.76
CA LEU A 131 7.74 -6.69 -0.64
C LEU A 131 8.35 -7.81 -1.50
N GLU A 132 9.55 -8.30 -1.17
CA GLU A 132 10.19 -9.41 -1.88
C GLU A 132 9.42 -10.72 -1.73
N LEU A 133 8.83 -10.99 -0.56
CA LEU A 133 7.96 -12.15 -0.33
C LEU A 133 6.74 -12.19 -1.27
N LEU A 134 6.37 -11.07 -1.86
CA LEU A 134 5.18 -10.93 -2.71
C LEU A 134 5.45 -11.17 -4.21
N GLU A 135 6.68 -11.52 -4.62
CA GLU A 135 7.06 -11.70 -6.04
C GLU A 135 6.23 -12.78 -6.78
N LYS A 136 5.66 -13.75 -6.06
CA LYS A 136 4.84 -14.84 -6.64
C LYS A 136 3.36 -14.73 -6.24
N THR A 137 2.91 -13.56 -5.86
CA THR A 137 1.54 -13.31 -5.43
C THR A 137 0.82 -12.39 -6.40
N ARG A 138 -0.46 -12.14 -6.15
CA ARG A 138 -1.24 -11.15 -6.90
C ARG A 138 -0.71 -9.71 -6.76
N PHE A 139 0.09 -9.45 -5.72
CA PHE A 139 0.69 -8.14 -5.44
C PHE A 139 2.05 -7.93 -6.10
N VAL A 140 2.47 -8.81 -7.01
CA VAL A 140 3.79 -8.74 -7.65
C VAL A 140 4.04 -7.39 -8.33
N GLU A 141 3.06 -6.86 -9.03
CA GLU A 141 3.19 -5.59 -9.75
C GLU A 141 3.33 -4.41 -8.78
N ASP A 142 2.39 -4.28 -7.84
CA ASP A 142 2.43 -3.24 -6.81
C ASP A 142 3.71 -3.31 -5.98
N SER A 143 4.16 -4.52 -5.65
CA SER A 143 5.40 -4.73 -4.89
C SER A 143 6.63 -4.29 -5.69
N LEU A 144 6.70 -4.57 -6.98
CA LEU A 144 7.78 -4.11 -7.85
C LEU A 144 7.80 -2.59 -7.98
N GLN A 145 6.63 -1.95 -8.10
CA GLN A 145 6.52 -0.48 -8.16
C GLN A 145 6.99 0.17 -6.85
N LEU A 146 6.57 -0.36 -5.69
CA LEU A 146 7.02 0.14 -4.40
C LEU A 146 8.52 -0.06 -4.18
N ARG A 147 9.06 -1.22 -4.57
CA ARG A 147 10.51 -1.49 -4.51
C ARG A 147 11.30 -0.57 -5.43
N LEU A 148 10.79 -0.29 -6.64
CA LEU A 148 11.39 0.68 -7.55
C LEU A 148 11.41 2.08 -6.94
N SER A 149 10.29 2.53 -6.38
CA SER A 149 10.19 3.82 -5.68
C SER A 149 11.17 3.89 -4.50
N LEU A 150 11.30 2.82 -3.73
CA LEU A 150 12.25 2.72 -2.62
C LEU A 150 13.70 2.78 -3.11
N ALA A 151 14.06 2.02 -4.15
CA ALA A 151 15.39 2.05 -4.73
C ALA A 151 15.78 3.45 -5.23
N GLN A 152 14.81 4.18 -5.82
CA GLN A 152 15.01 5.58 -6.21
C GLN A 152 15.22 6.52 -5.02
N ARG A 153 14.46 6.36 -3.94
CA ARG A 153 14.62 7.15 -2.69
C ARG A 153 16.01 6.95 -2.09
N LEU A 154 16.47 5.71 -2.08
CA LEU A 154 17.78 5.31 -1.57
C LEU A 154 18.94 5.58 -2.55
N ARG A 155 18.66 6.10 -3.75
CA ARG A 155 19.62 6.30 -4.84
C ARG A 155 20.40 5.03 -5.20
N ASN A 156 19.76 3.86 -5.03
CA ASN A 156 20.31 2.58 -5.44
C ASN A 156 19.96 2.32 -6.92
N TRP A 157 20.68 3.00 -7.80
CA TRP A 157 20.39 3.02 -9.23
C TRP A 157 20.52 1.65 -9.91
N PRO A 158 21.54 0.82 -9.60
CA PRO A 158 21.64 -0.53 -10.18
C PRO A 158 20.40 -1.38 -9.87
N GLN A 159 19.91 -1.31 -8.64
CA GLN A 159 18.70 -2.02 -8.23
C GLN A 159 17.45 -1.42 -8.90
N ALA A 160 17.37 -0.10 -9.03
CA ALA A 160 16.27 0.58 -9.71
C ALA A 160 16.17 0.16 -11.17
N ILE A 161 17.29 0.04 -11.89
CA ILE A 161 17.35 -0.44 -13.29
C ILE A 161 16.80 -1.88 -13.38
N ASN A 162 17.28 -2.78 -12.53
CA ASN A 162 16.82 -4.18 -12.52
C ASN A 162 15.31 -4.29 -12.27
N LEU A 163 14.78 -3.51 -11.30
CA LEU A 163 13.34 -3.47 -10.98
C LEU A 163 12.51 -2.87 -12.12
N ALA A 164 13.02 -1.84 -12.79
CA ALA A 164 12.37 -1.27 -13.97
C ALA A 164 12.29 -2.29 -15.10
N GLU A 165 13.35 -3.05 -15.36
CA GLU A 165 13.36 -4.12 -16.37
C GLU A 165 12.37 -5.26 -16.03
N LYS A 166 12.26 -5.64 -14.76
CA LYS A 166 11.27 -6.62 -14.31
C LYS A 166 9.84 -6.11 -14.56
N LEU A 167 9.56 -4.83 -14.27
CA LEU A 167 8.27 -4.19 -14.53
C LEU A 167 7.96 -4.11 -16.03
N GLU A 168 8.92 -3.72 -16.86
CA GLU A 168 8.76 -3.70 -18.33
C GLU A 168 8.35 -5.07 -18.87
N LYS A 169 9.05 -6.12 -18.44
CA LYS A 169 8.75 -7.51 -18.85
C LYS A 169 7.37 -7.96 -18.39
N LYS A 170 6.94 -7.53 -17.19
CA LYS A 170 5.66 -7.90 -16.61
C LYS A 170 4.49 -7.20 -17.30
N ASN A 171 4.60 -5.88 -17.47
CA ASN A 171 3.48 -5.02 -17.90
C ASN A 171 3.50 -4.72 -19.40
N LYS A 172 4.57 -5.15 -20.12
CA LYS A 172 4.79 -4.86 -21.55
C LYS A 172 4.77 -3.35 -21.85
N ILE A 173 5.23 -2.54 -20.89
CA ILE A 173 5.38 -1.09 -21.01
C ILE A 173 6.86 -0.75 -21.11
N SER A 174 7.19 0.37 -21.77
CA SER A 174 8.56 0.86 -21.78
C SER A 174 8.78 1.86 -20.64
N LEU A 175 9.80 1.62 -19.82
CA LEU A 175 10.28 2.54 -18.79
C LEU A 175 11.64 3.14 -19.16
N GLN A 176 11.95 3.18 -20.46
CA GLN A 176 13.24 3.61 -20.96
C GLN A 176 13.59 5.04 -20.53
N HIS A 177 12.63 5.96 -20.53
CA HIS A 177 12.82 7.34 -20.06
C HIS A 177 13.30 7.42 -18.61
N ILE A 178 12.76 6.57 -17.71
CA ILE A 178 13.20 6.54 -16.31
C ILE A 178 14.56 5.86 -16.16
N LYS A 179 14.81 4.76 -16.91
CA LYS A 179 16.09 4.04 -16.87
C LYS A 179 17.25 4.90 -17.34
N ILE A 180 17.02 5.77 -18.30
CA ILE A 180 18.05 6.72 -18.76
C ILE A 180 18.49 7.62 -17.61
N HIS A 181 17.58 8.16 -16.83
CA HIS A 181 17.94 8.97 -15.66
C HIS A 181 18.78 8.18 -14.66
N PHE A 182 18.45 6.91 -14.41
CA PHE A 182 19.25 6.08 -13.49
C PHE A 182 20.65 5.82 -14.03
N LEU A 183 20.78 5.60 -15.34
CA LEU A 183 22.07 5.43 -16.00
C LEU A 183 22.88 6.73 -15.99
N CYS A 184 22.24 7.88 -16.22
CA CYS A 184 22.91 9.18 -16.11
C CYS A 184 23.44 9.43 -14.68
N GLU A 185 22.66 9.09 -13.65
CA GLU A 185 23.11 9.20 -12.25
C GLU A 185 24.35 8.34 -11.95
N LEU A 186 24.45 7.16 -12.56
CA LEU A 186 25.62 6.29 -12.44
C LEU A 186 26.80 6.84 -13.22
N ALA A 187 26.58 7.30 -14.46
CA ALA A 187 27.60 7.88 -15.32
C ALA A 187 28.22 9.14 -14.72
N GLU A 188 27.41 10.01 -14.13
CA GLU A 188 27.85 11.22 -13.40
C GLU A 188 28.71 10.89 -12.17
N LYS A 189 28.53 9.70 -11.58
CA LYS A 189 29.37 9.17 -10.50
C LYS A 189 30.65 8.47 -10.98
N GLY A 190 30.88 8.44 -12.29
CA GLY A 190 32.08 7.86 -12.89
C GLY A 190 31.95 6.41 -13.37
N ASP A 191 30.73 5.86 -13.41
CA ASP A 191 30.50 4.51 -13.96
C ASP A 191 30.59 4.55 -15.49
N GLN A 192 31.71 4.04 -16.01
CA GLN A 192 32.00 4.01 -17.45
C GLN A 192 31.04 3.07 -18.21
N SER A 193 30.66 1.95 -17.62
CA SER A 193 29.67 1.02 -18.22
C SER A 193 28.31 1.66 -18.38
N ALA A 194 27.88 2.44 -17.39
CA ALA A 194 26.62 3.20 -17.49
C ALA A 194 26.69 4.26 -18.62
N LYS A 195 27.82 4.95 -18.76
CA LYS A 195 28.04 5.94 -19.81
C LYS A 195 27.95 5.31 -21.23
N GLU A 196 28.52 4.13 -21.43
CA GLU A 196 28.42 3.37 -22.68
C GLU A 196 26.96 2.97 -22.97
N LYS A 197 26.24 2.44 -21.97
CA LYS A 197 24.83 2.07 -22.11
C LYS A 197 23.92 3.26 -22.46
N VAL A 198 24.17 4.43 -21.91
CA VAL A 198 23.43 5.65 -22.24
C VAL A 198 23.61 5.98 -23.72
N LYS A 199 24.83 5.86 -24.27
CA LYS A 199 25.12 6.09 -25.70
C LYS A 199 24.44 5.08 -26.62
N GLU A 200 24.44 3.80 -26.24
CA GLU A 200 23.79 2.73 -27.03
C GLU A 200 22.27 2.93 -27.11
N LEU A 201 21.63 3.48 -26.08
CA LEU A 201 20.18 3.71 -26.06
C LEU A 201 19.71 4.78 -27.05
N SER A 202 20.63 5.58 -27.63
CA SER A 202 20.37 6.61 -28.67
C SER A 202 19.17 7.50 -28.35
N PHE A 203 18.93 7.81 -27.08
CA PHE A 203 17.77 8.59 -26.62
C PHE A 203 18.11 10.07 -26.67
N ASP A 204 17.34 10.83 -27.42
CA ASP A 204 17.53 12.27 -27.55
C ASP A 204 16.98 13.02 -26.31
N HIS A 205 17.83 13.19 -25.32
CA HIS A 205 17.50 13.88 -24.07
C HIS A 205 18.61 14.87 -23.69
N PRO A 206 18.28 16.08 -23.19
CA PRO A 206 19.27 17.09 -22.80
C PRO A 206 20.34 16.59 -21.83
N ARG A 207 19.94 15.76 -20.86
CA ARG A 207 20.85 15.16 -19.87
C ARG A 207 21.87 14.20 -20.53
N VAL A 208 21.44 13.45 -21.56
CA VAL A 208 22.32 12.53 -22.30
C VAL A 208 23.34 13.34 -23.11
N ARG A 209 22.89 14.42 -23.77
CA ARG A 209 23.79 15.32 -24.50
C ARG A 209 24.83 15.96 -23.59
N ALA A 210 24.46 16.34 -22.36
CA ALA A 210 25.40 16.90 -21.38
C ALA A 210 26.49 15.91 -20.94
N LEU A 211 26.22 14.61 -20.97
CA LEU A 211 27.21 13.56 -20.67
C LEU A 211 28.21 13.32 -21.82
N ASP A 212 27.81 13.61 -23.05
CA ASP A 212 28.63 13.36 -24.24
C ASP A 212 29.56 14.51 -24.61
N SER A 213 29.23 15.74 -24.28
CA SER A 213 30.01 16.92 -24.58
C SER A 213 30.36 17.71 -23.33
N GLU A 214 31.65 17.85 -23.02
CA GLU A 214 32.12 18.71 -21.91
C GLU A 214 31.72 20.18 -22.11
N SER A 215 31.27 20.57 -23.31
CA SER A 215 30.86 21.93 -23.67
C SER A 215 29.34 22.14 -23.71
N TYR A 216 28.53 21.10 -23.49
CA TYR A 216 27.09 21.25 -23.50
C TYR A 216 26.58 21.65 -22.09
N GLU A 217 26.39 22.95 -21.91
CA GLU A 217 25.60 23.43 -20.79
C GLU A 217 24.13 23.56 -21.24
N PRO A 218 23.20 22.80 -20.63
CA PRO A 218 21.80 23.00 -20.93
C PRO A 218 21.43 24.45 -20.59
N ASN A 219 21.03 25.22 -21.60
CA ASN A 219 20.68 26.62 -21.40
C ASN A 219 19.33 26.75 -20.70
N PHE A 220 19.35 26.76 -19.40
CA PHE A 220 18.18 27.02 -18.57
C PHE A 220 18.10 28.53 -18.32
N SER A 221 17.51 29.28 -19.25
CA SER A 221 17.39 30.75 -19.22
C SER A 221 16.40 31.28 -18.17
N LYS A 222 15.82 30.40 -17.34
CA LYS A 222 14.81 30.78 -16.34
C LYS A 222 15.44 30.99 -14.97
N ASN A 223 15.02 32.07 -14.28
CA ASN A 223 15.42 32.36 -12.91
C ASN A 223 14.64 31.56 -11.85
N SER A 224 13.66 30.77 -12.26
CA SER A 224 12.88 29.90 -11.39
C SER A 224 12.25 28.75 -12.17
N PHE A 225 12.22 27.57 -11.58
CA PHE A 225 11.65 26.36 -12.13
C PHE A 225 10.48 25.91 -11.27
N VAL A 226 9.40 25.46 -11.92
CA VAL A 226 8.20 24.97 -11.24
C VAL A 226 7.97 23.52 -11.63
N CYS A 227 7.72 22.65 -10.65
CA CYS A 227 7.33 21.29 -10.93
C CYS A 227 5.90 21.25 -11.48
N ASN A 228 5.69 20.66 -12.67
CA ASN A 228 4.38 20.57 -13.31
C ASN A 228 3.43 19.54 -12.66
N VAL A 229 3.89 18.82 -11.62
CA VAL A 229 3.11 17.79 -10.92
C VAL A 229 2.67 18.23 -9.53
N CYS A 230 3.54 18.96 -8.79
CA CYS A 230 3.25 19.36 -7.41
C CYS A 230 3.38 20.85 -7.15
N ASP A 231 3.59 21.66 -8.20
CA ASP A 231 3.72 23.13 -8.16
C ASP A 231 4.83 23.67 -7.25
N ALA A 232 5.74 22.80 -6.78
CA ALA A 232 6.89 23.22 -5.98
C ALA A 232 7.85 24.08 -6.83
N LYS A 233 8.33 25.17 -6.24
CA LYS A 233 9.20 26.16 -6.91
C LYS A 233 10.65 25.99 -6.44
N PHE A 234 11.59 26.10 -7.39
CA PHE A 234 13.03 25.96 -7.15
C PHE A 234 13.79 27.08 -7.88
N SER A 235 14.92 27.48 -7.33
CA SER A 235 15.84 28.44 -7.96
C SER A 235 16.63 27.80 -9.10
N ASP A 236 16.91 26.52 -8.99
CA ASP A 236 17.78 25.80 -9.92
C ASP A 236 16.99 24.73 -10.69
N HIS A 237 17.47 24.42 -11.90
CA HIS A 237 16.89 23.33 -12.69
C HIS A 237 17.09 21.98 -11.98
N PHE A 238 16.09 21.11 -12.10
CA PHE A 238 16.13 19.77 -11.54
C PHE A 238 15.64 18.73 -12.55
N TRP A 239 16.34 17.63 -12.65
CA TRP A 239 15.88 16.45 -13.40
C TRP A 239 14.85 15.64 -12.64
N ARG A 240 14.93 15.65 -11.32
CA ARG A 240 13.99 14.98 -10.42
C ARG A 240 13.50 15.96 -9.37
N CYS A 241 12.20 16.12 -9.27
CA CYS A 241 11.59 16.97 -8.24
C CYS A 241 11.92 16.48 -6.84
N HIS A 242 12.41 17.37 -5.97
CA HIS A 242 12.78 17.03 -4.60
C HIS A 242 11.56 16.78 -3.69
N VAL A 243 10.37 17.26 -4.09
CA VAL A 243 9.13 17.13 -3.32
C VAL A 243 8.35 15.88 -3.73
N CYS A 244 7.93 15.78 -4.99
CA CYS A 244 7.11 14.67 -5.47
C CYS A 244 7.91 13.52 -6.12
N ASN A 245 9.23 13.68 -6.27
CA ASN A 245 10.14 12.71 -6.88
C ASN A 245 9.86 12.37 -8.35
N THR A 246 9.05 13.17 -9.05
CA THR A 246 8.79 12.97 -10.49
C THR A 246 9.97 13.45 -11.30
N TRP A 247 10.32 12.69 -12.36
CA TRP A 247 11.38 13.03 -13.31
C TRP A 247 10.85 13.96 -14.42
N ASP A 248 11.74 14.77 -14.99
CA ASP A 248 11.46 15.69 -16.11
C ASP A 248 10.23 16.59 -15.89
N SER A 249 10.00 17.00 -14.67
CA SER A 249 8.85 17.82 -14.28
C SER A 249 9.17 19.31 -14.08
N ALA A 250 10.39 19.73 -14.40
CA ALA A 250 10.79 21.15 -14.35
C ALA A 250 10.25 21.89 -15.58
N ASN A 251 9.59 23.02 -15.33
CA ASN A 251 9.01 23.91 -16.34
C ASN A 251 9.56 25.32 -16.23
#